data_58e07ce5210a318741a54265587267e5
#
_entry.id   58e07ce5210a318741a54265587267e5
#
_cell.length_a   1.000
_cell.length_b   1.000
_cell.length_c   1.000
_cell.angle_alpha   90.00
_cell.angle_beta   90.00
_cell.angle_gamma   90.00
#
_symmetry.space_group_name_H-M   'P 1'
#
loop_
_entity.id
_entity.type
_entity.pdbx_description
1 polymer ?
#
loop_
_entity_poly.entity_id
_entity_poly.type
_entity_poly.pdbx_seq_one_letter_code
_entity_poly.pdbx_strand_id
1 'polypeptide(L)'
;KRNLHMDRLRALCEENGIKFTVLHPAKSFDYLMFEKPVREKTGGTHCGYSWCGARGIRWGTTEKTKALDQHNKGNIVLIGIAADEPDRLTKERAPGKTFPLAEWGITEAECLAGCYAAGYDWEGLYEKLDRVSCACCAAKNLKELRNIYNDMPEVWADLQARQSKTSRPFKGPGKSVGDLAIRFELEKEYI
;
A
#
# COMPACT_ATOMS: atom_id res chain seq x y z
N LYS A 1 10.13 9.63 5.73
CA LYS A 1 10.58 8.86 4.54
C LYS A 1 9.69 9.14 3.32
N ARG A 2 8.39 8.79 3.34
CA ARG A 2 7.50 9.03 2.18
C ARG A 2 7.49 10.48 1.70
N ASN A 3 7.52 11.46 2.58
CA ASN A 3 7.47 12.87 2.21
C ASN A 3 8.73 13.30 1.43
N LEU A 4 9.91 12.84 1.82
CA LEU A 4 11.15 13.12 1.11
C LEU A 4 11.08 12.68 -0.37
N HIS A 5 10.60 11.48 -0.65
CA HIS A 5 10.46 11.01 -2.04
C HIS A 5 9.38 11.76 -2.82
N MET A 6 8.29 12.18 -2.16
CA MET A 6 7.28 13.03 -2.77
C MET A 6 7.84 14.41 -3.14
N ASP A 7 8.69 14.98 -2.30
CA ASP A 7 9.33 16.28 -2.55
C ASP A 7 10.34 16.17 -3.71
N ARG A 8 11.14 15.09 -3.76
CA ARG A 8 12.02 14.81 -4.90
C ARG A 8 11.25 14.64 -6.22
N LEU A 9 10.13 13.89 -6.21
CA LEU A 9 9.29 13.74 -7.39
C LEU A 9 8.66 15.06 -7.83
N ARG A 10 8.26 15.90 -6.89
CA ARG A 10 7.76 17.25 -7.21
C ARG A 10 8.83 18.08 -7.90
N ALA A 11 10.04 18.11 -7.35
CA ALA A 11 11.17 18.84 -7.95
C ALA A 11 11.48 18.32 -9.37
N LEU A 12 11.53 16.99 -9.56
CA LEU A 12 11.74 16.38 -10.87
C LEU A 12 10.65 16.78 -11.88
N CYS A 13 9.40 16.80 -11.45
CA CYS A 13 8.30 17.25 -12.31
C CYS A 13 8.42 18.74 -12.68
N GLU A 14 8.76 19.60 -11.72
CA GLU A 14 8.97 21.03 -11.93
C GLU A 14 10.11 21.30 -12.90
N GLU A 15 11.26 20.63 -12.74
CA GLU A 15 12.42 20.72 -13.63
C GLU A 15 12.09 20.34 -15.08
N ASN A 16 11.16 19.43 -15.27
CA ASN A 16 10.75 18.95 -16.60
C ASN A 16 9.44 19.59 -17.12
N GLY A 17 8.92 20.62 -16.45
CA GLY A 17 7.68 21.29 -16.86
C GLY A 17 6.44 20.41 -16.72
N ILE A 18 6.48 19.38 -15.88
CA ILE A 18 5.38 18.42 -15.67
C ILE A 18 4.57 18.86 -14.44
N LYS A 19 3.26 18.96 -14.59
CA LYS A 19 2.37 19.30 -13.49
C LYS A 19 2.30 18.16 -12.46
N PHE A 20 2.75 18.41 -11.25
CA PHE A 20 2.61 17.49 -10.12
C PHE A 20 1.30 17.74 -9.36
N THR A 21 0.45 16.73 -9.21
CA THR A 21 -0.83 16.84 -8.53
C THR A 21 -0.98 15.76 -7.46
N VAL A 22 -1.34 16.16 -6.25
CA VAL A 22 -1.67 15.22 -5.15
C VAL A 22 -3.19 15.12 -5.03
N LEU A 23 -3.71 13.93 -5.24
CA LEU A 23 -5.14 13.65 -5.11
C LEU A 23 -5.45 13.00 -3.76
N HIS A 24 -6.56 13.38 -3.18
CA HIS A 24 -7.06 12.79 -1.95
C HIS A 24 -8.42 12.13 -2.19
N PRO A 25 -8.67 10.94 -1.62
CA PRO A 25 -10.01 10.35 -1.60
C PRO A 25 -11.02 11.29 -0.92
N ALA A 26 -12.28 11.23 -1.35
CA ALA A 26 -13.36 12.06 -0.79
C ALA A 26 -13.64 11.78 0.70
N LYS A 27 -13.28 10.58 1.18
CA LYS A 27 -13.41 10.18 2.58
C LYS A 27 -12.05 9.84 3.15
N SER A 28 -11.81 10.22 4.42
CA SER A 28 -10.56 9.90 5.10
C SER A 28 -10.40 8.38 5.30
N PHE A 29 -9.15 7.93 5.41
CA PHE A 29 -8.83 6.53 5.70
C PHE A 29 -9.47 6.07 7.02
N ASP A 30 -9.34 6.88 8.07
CA ASP A 30 -9.83 6.53 9.41
C ASP A 30 -11.36 6.48 9.45
N TYR A 31 -12.06 7.41 8.79
CA TYR A 31 -13.50 7.32 8.64
C TYR A 31 -13.94 6.01 7.98
N LEU A 32 -13.30 5.64 6.88
CA LEU A 32 -13.63 4.40 6.16
C LEU A 32 -13.30 3.16 6.99
N MET A 33 -12.20 3.21 7.72
CA MET A 33 -11.73 2.07 8.51
C MET A 33 -12.56 1.83 9.78
N PHE A 34 -13.00 2.89 10.46
CA PHE A 34 -13.53 2.78 11.82
C PHE A 34 -14.96 3.30 11.99
N GLU A 35 -15.41 4.25 11.16
CA GLU A 35 -16.63 5.01 11.45
C GLU A 35 -17.76 4.75 10.45
N LYS A 36 -17.42 4.54 9.17
CA LYS A 36 -18.42 4.41 8.11
C LYS A 36 -19.42 3.29 8.43
N PRO A 37 -20.76 3.55 8.44
CA PRO A 37 -21.75 2.50 8.58
C PRO A 37 -21.66 1.50 7.42
N VAL A 38 -21.51 0.22 7.72
CA VAL A 38 -21.38 -0.87 6.76
C VAL A 38 -22.50 -1.89 7.04
N ARG A 39 -23.37 -2.09 6.06
CA ARG A 39 -24.44 -3.08 6.15
C ARG A 39 -23.88 -4.48 5.91
N GLU A 40 -24.22 -5.40 6.78
CA GLU A 40 -23.87 -6.80 6.62
C GLU A 40 -24.85 -7.52 5.68
N LYS A 41 -24.37 -8.57 5.03
CA LYS A 41 -25.23 -9.41 4.19
C LYS A 41 -26.34 -10.12 4.99
N THR A 42 -26.11 -10.34 6.27
CA THR A 42 -27.02 -10.98 7.23
C THR A 42 -28.05 -10.02 7.83
N GLY A 43 -28.04 -8.73 7.45
CA GLY A 43 -29.00 -7.74 7.89
C GLY A 43 -28.57 -6.83 9.05
N GLY A 44 -27.40 -7.04 9.62
CA GLY A 44 -26.80 -6.18 10.65
C GLY A 44 -26.08 -4.95 10.05
N THR A 45 -25.65 -4.06 10.94
CA THR A 45 -24.81 -2.91 10.60
C THR A 45 -23.65 -2.81 11.59
N HIS A 46 -22.45 -2.60 11.10
CA HIS A 46 -21.27 -2.32 11.93
C HIS A 46 -20.56 -1.04 11.47
N CYS A 47 -19.69 -0.47 12.30
CA CYS A 47 -18.90 0.70 11.96
C CYS A 47 -17.57 0.29 11.34
N GLY A 48 -17.23 0.99 10.25
CA GLY A 48 -15.97 0.85 9.52
C GLY A 48 -15.81 -0.46 8.75
N TYR A 49 -15.02 -0.40 7.69
CA TYR A 49 -14.64 -1.60 6.93
C TYR A 49 -13.63 -2.48 7.65
N SER A 50 -12.87 -1.90 8.61
CA SER A 50 -11.81 -2.58 9.36
C SER A 50 -10.77 -3.29 8.46
N TRP A 51 -10.09 -4.29 8.98
CA TRP A 51 -9.17 -5.14 8.24
C TRP A 51 -9.91 -6.12 7.33
N CYS A 52 -9.40 -6.33 6.12
CA CYS A 52 -9.97 -7.29 5.16
C CYS A 52 -9.25 -8.66 5.19
N GLY A 53 -8.53 -8.96 6.27
CA GLY A 53 -7.72 -10.17 6.41
C GLY A 53 -6.62 -10.25 5.37
N ALA A 54 -6.29 -11.46 4.91
CA ALA A 54 -5.23 -11.71 3.92
C ALA A 54 -5.42 -11.00 2.57
N ARG A 55 -6.61 -10.47 2.29
CA ARG A 55 -6.92 -9.74 1.05
C ARG A 55 -6.52 -8.26 1.10
N GLY A 56 -5.89 -7.82 2.18
CA GLY A 56 -5.46 -6.43 2.36
C GLY A 56 -6.62 -5.44 2.55
N ILE A 57 -6.36 -4.17 2.29
CA ILE A 57 -7.35 -3.08 2.46
C ILE A 57 -7.94 -2.73 1.08
N ARG A 58 -8.80 -3.60 0.54
CA ARG A 58 -9.42 -3.42 -0.79
C ARG A 58 -10.21 -2.12 -0.92
N TRP A 59 -10.95 -1.74 0.12
CA TRP A 59 -11.72 -0.49 0.13
C TRP A 59 -10.81 0.75 -0.01
N GLY A 60 -9.62 0.72 0.59
CA GLY A 60 -8.64 1.81 0.47
C GLY A 60 -8.11 1.95 -0.96
N THR A 61 -7.86 0.83 -1.65
CA THR A 61 -7.48 0.85 -3.07
C THR A 61 -8.62 1.38 -3.93
N THR A 62 -9.85 0.93 -3.70
CA THR A 62 -11.04 1.39 -4.45
C THR A 62 -11.23 2.91 -4.35
N GLU A 63 -11.08 3.49 -3.16
CA GLU A 63 -11.25 4.94 -2.99
C GLU A 63 -10.11 5.74 -3.66
N LYS A 64 -8.88 5.23 -3.66
CA LYS A 64 -7.78 5.83 -4.42
C LYS A 64 -8.05 5.79 -5.93
N THR A 65 -8.49 4.64 -6.44
CA THR A 65 -8.79 4.45 -7.86
C THR A 65 -9.91 5.39 -8.31
N LYS A 66 -10.96 5.56 -7.52
CA LYS A 66 -12.05 6.51 -7.83
C LYS A 66 -11.55 7.95 -7.99
N ALA A 67 -10.66 8.41 -7.10
CA ALA A 67 -10.10 9.75 -7.19
C ALA A 67 -9.24 9.94 -8.46
N LEU A 68 -8.45 8.90 -8.81
CA LEU A 68 -7.63 8.89 -10.02
C LEU A 68 -8.49 8.85 -11.29
N ASP A 69 -9.48 7.98 -11.35
CA ASP A 69 -10.36 7.83 -12.50
C ASP A 69 -11.16 9.12 -12.77
N GLN A 70 -11.63 9.77 -11.72
CA GLN A 70 -12.33 11.05 -11.83
C GLN A 70 -11.41 12.16 -12.37
N HIS A 71 -10.16 12.22 -11.89
CA HIS A 71 -9.17 13.21 -12.34
C HIS A 71 -8.72 12.97 -13.77
N ASN A 72 -8.57 11.70 -14.15
CA ASN A 72 -8.05 11.29 -15.46
C ASN A 72 -9.11 11.13 -16.53
N LYS A 73 -10.36 11.48 -16.25
CA LYS A 73 -11.46 11.33 -17.20
C LYS A 73 -11.16 12.07 -18.51
N GLY A 74 -11.16 11.32 -19.64
CA GLY A 74 -10.89 11.85 -20.97
C GLY A 74 -9.39 11.96 -21.33
N ASN A 75 -8.49 11.56 -20.42
CA ASN A 75 -7.04 11.56 -20.68
C ASN A 75 -6.51 10.15 -20.96
N ILE A 76 -5.36 10.08 -21.63
CA ILE A 76 -4.56 8.85 -21.69
C ILE A 76 -3.81 8.71 -20.38
N VAL A 77 -3.92 7.54 -19.74
CA VAL A 77 -3.31 7.24 -18.45
C VAL A 77 -2.12 6.31 -18.62
N LEU A 78 -0.93 6.79 -18.29
CA LEU A 78 0.28 5.97 -18.27
C LEU A 78 0.35 5.28 -16.90
N ILE A 79 0.45 3.94 -16.90
CA ILE A 79 0.53 3.14 -15.66
C ILE A 79 1.86 2.38 -15.63
N GLY A 80 2.61 2.54 -14.54
CA GLY A 80 3.88 1.85 -14.34
C GLY A 80 3.67 0.40 -13.90
N ILE A 81 3.29 -0.47 -14.86
CA ILE A 81 3.30 -1.93 -14.68
C ILE A 81 4.47 -2.46 -15.48
N ALA A 82 5.32 -3.27 -14.84
CA ALA A 82 6.52 -3.82 -15.44
C ALA A 82 6.21 -4.99 -16.39
N ALA A 83 7.17 -5.34 -17.24
CA ALA A 83 7.01 -6.38 -18.26
C ALA A 83 6.79 -7.78 -17.66
N ASP A 84 7.34 -8.03 -16.48
CA ASP A 84 7.24 -9.29 -15.73
C ASP A 84 6.01 -9.39 -14.82
N GLU A 85 5.00 -8.50 -14.99
CA GLU A 85 3.71 -8.54 -14.29
C GLU A 85 2.52 -8.88 -15.23
N PRO A 86 2.53 -10.02 -15.98
CA PRO A 86 1.55 -10.30 -17.05
C PRO A 86 0.10 -10.37 -16.54
N ASP A 87 -0.11 -10.86 -15.31
CA ASP A 87 -1.45 -10.94 -14.70
C ASP A 87 -2.07 -9.57 -14.45
N ARG A 88 -1.26 -8.56 -14.16
CA ARG A 88 -1.71 -7.18 -13.99
C ARG A 88 -2.03 -6.53 -15.33
N LEU A 89 -1.16 -6.73 -16.31
CA LEU A 89 -1.37 -6.22 -17.66
C LEU A 89 -2.67 -6.73 -18.27
N THR A 90 -3.01 -8.00 -18.04
CA THR A 90 -4.26 -8.59 -18.52
C THR A 90 -5.51 -8.00 -17.85
N LYS A 91 -5.45 -7.72 -16.55
CA LYS A 91 -6.58 -7.19 -15.76
C LYS A 91 -6.83 -5.70 -15.99
N GLU A 92 -5.80 -4.93 -16.28
CA GLU A 92 -5.86 -3.46 -16.37
C GLU A 92 -6.16 -2.95 -17.78
N ARG A 93 -6.34 -3.84 -18.76
CA ARG A 93 -6.67 -3.48 -20.14
C ARG A 93 -8.02 -2.78 -20.22
N ALA A 94 -7.99 -1.45 -20.08
CA ALA A 94 -9.14 -0.60 -20.31
C ALA A 94 -8.80 0.46 -21.37
N PRO A 95 -9.77 0.93 -22.15
CA PRO A 95 -9.54 2.01 -23.11
C PRO A 95 -8.89 3.23 -22.43
N GLY A 96 -7.90 3.83 -23.11
CA GLY A 96 -7.19 5.02 -22.61
C GLY A 96 -6.09 4.73 -21.57
N LYS A 97 -5.74 3.48 -21.29
CA LYS A 97 -4.58 3.11 -20.47
C LYS A 97 -3.45 2.57 -21.34
N THR A 98 -2.22 2.96 -21.04
CA THR A 98 -0.99 2.44 -21.64
C THR A 98 0.00 2.03 -20.56
N PHE A 99 0.93 1.14 -20.91
CA PHE A 99 1.86 0.52 -19.95
C PHE A 99 3.30 0.64 -20.48
N PRO A 100 3.90 1.85 -20.45
CA PRO A 100 5.17 2.10 -21.13
C PRO A 100 6.30 1.17 -20.69
N LEU A 101 6.39 0.84 -19.39
CA LEU A 101 7.45 -0.06 -18.90
C LEU A 101 7.33 -1.45 -19.51
N ALA A 102 6.12 -1.98 -19.60
CA ALA A 102 5.87 -3.27 -20.24
C ALA A 102 6.11 -3.22 -21.77
N GLU A 103 5.71 -2.14 -22.42
CA GLU A 103 5.95 -1.92 -23.85
C GLU A 103 7.45 -1.83 -24.18
N TRP A 104 8.25 -1.28 -23.27
CA TRP A 104 9.71 -1.20 -23.39
C TRP A 104 10.43 -2.45 -22.90
N GLY A 105 9.71 -3.45 -22.41
CA GLY A 105 10.28 -4.69 -21.89
C GLY A 105 11.01 -4.55 -20.54
N ILE A 106 10.78 -3.46 -19.80
CA ILE A 106 11.45 -3.16 -18.53
C ILE A 106 10.80 -3.97 -17.39
N THR A 107 11.62 -4.72 -16.68
CA THR A 107 11.22 -5.55 -15.53
C THR A 107 11.15 -4.76 -14.22
N GLU A 108 10.51 -5.34 -13.18
CA GLU A 108 10.46 -4.73 -11.83
C GLU A 108 11.88 -4.54 -11.24
N ALA A 109 12.78 -5.50 -11.48
CA ALA A 109 14.17 -5.41 -11.03
C ALA A 109 14.94 -4.27 -11.73
N GLU A 110 14.76 -4.09 -13.03
CA GLU A 110 15.37 -2.99 -13.77
C GLU A 110 14.79 -1.64 -13.36
N CYS A 111 13.48 -1.56 -13.09
CA CYS A 111 12.85 -0.36 -12.53
C CYS A 111 13.48 0.02 -11.17
N LEU A 112 13.68 -0.97 -10.29
CA LEU A 112 14.28 -0.73 -8.98
C LEU A 112 15.75 -0.26 -9.12
N ALA A 113 16.53 -0.91 -9.98
CA ALA A 113 17.91 -0.51 -10.27
C ALA A 113 17.98 0.92 -10.83
N GLY A 114 17.08 1.27 -11.77
CA GLY A 114 16.96 2.62 -12.30
C GLY A 114 16.60 3.66 -11.24
N CYS A 115 15.70 3.31 -10.30
CA CYS A 115 15.36 4.17 -9.19
C CYS A 115 16.57 4.41 -8.27
N TYR A 116 17.34 3.38 -7.92
CA TYR A 116 18.57 3.54 -7.13
C TYR A 116 19.61 4.39 -7.86
N ALA A 117 19.81 4.16 -9.15
CA ALA A 117 20.74 4.96 -9.96
C ALA A 117 20.32 6.46 -10.01
N ALA A 118 19.02 6.74 -9.95
CA ALA A 118 18.48 8.10 -9.86
C ALA A 118 18.42 8.67 -8.42
N GLY A 119 18.97 7.95 -7.43
CA GLY A 119 19.02 8.38 -6.03
C GLY A 119 17.72 8.14 -5.23
N TYR A 120 16.79 7.35 -5.77
CA TYR A 120 15.57 6.95 -5.06
C TYR A 120 15.79 5.61 -4.36
N ASP A 121 16.32 5.63 -3.15
CA ASP A 121 16.69 4.45 -2.35
C ASP A 121 15.66 4.06 -1.29
N TRP A 122 14.57 4.85 -1.16
CA TRP A 122 13.54 4.69 -0.11
C TRP A 122 14.11 4.58 1.31
N GLU A 123 15.31 5.17 1.55
CA GLU A 123 16.04 5.13 2.81
C GLU A 123 16.19 3.69 3.36
N GLY A 124 16.57 2.75 2.51
CA GLY A 124 16.81 1.36 2.85
C GLY A 124 15.55 0.52 3.14
N LEU A 125 14.35 0.99 2.80
CA LEU A 125 13.12 0.22 3.07
C LEU A 125 13.09 -1.13 2.33
N TYR A 126 13.70 -1.25 1.15
CA TYR A 126 13.78 -2.51 0.40
C TYR A 126 14.75 -3.52 1.01
N GLU A 127 15.62 -3.13 1.93
CA GLU A 127 16.44 -4.05 2.73
C GLU A 127 15.60 -4.77 3.79
N LYS A 128 14.51 -4.14 4.23
CA LYS A 128 13.64 -4.62 5.31
C LYS A 128 12.34 -5.22 4.80
N LEU A 129 11.86 -4.76 3.65
CA LEU A 129 10.55 -5.10 3.08
C LEU A 129 10.73 -5.58 1.64
N ASP A 130 10.05 -6.65 1.29
CA ASP A 130 10.08 -7.19 -0.09
C ASP A 130 9.48 -6.18 -1.09
N ARG A 131 8.59 -5.30 -0.60
CA ARG A 131 8.09 -4.16 -1.37
C ARG A 131 7.67 -3.01 -0.46
N VAL A 132 7.84 -1.78 -0.92
CA VAL A 132 7.36 -0.58 -0.24
C VAL A 132 5.86 -0.44 -0.47
N SER A 133 5.05 -0.82 0.52
CA SER A 133 3.59 -0.73 0.53
C SER A 133 3.08 0.08 1.71
N CYS A 134 1.76 0.27 1.84
CA CYS A 134 1.20 0.96 3.01
C CYS A 134 1.66 0.31 4.31
N ALA A 135 2.03 1.10 5.31
CA ALA A 135 2.48 0.62 6.62
C ALA A 135 1.46 -0.35 7.25
N CYS A 136 0.16 -0.02 7.17
CA CYS A 136 -0.94 -0.80 7.71
C CYS A 136 -1.49 -1.88 6.73
N CYS A 137 -0.68 -2.34 5.76
CA CYS A 137 -1.15 -3.32 4.78
C CYS A 137 -1.16 -4.74 5.37
N ALA A 138 -2.33 -5.33 5.54
CA ALA A 138 -2.48 -6.70 6.02
C ALA A 138 -1.99 -7.78 5.02
N ALA A 139 -1.69 -7.38 3.75
CA ALA A 139 -1.11 -8.28 2.76
C ALA A 139 0.41 -8.49 2.93
N LYS A 140 1.07 -7.73 3.83
CA LYS A 140 2.49 -7.98 4.15
C LYS A 140 2.68 -9.42 4.65
N ASN A 141 3.79 -10.05 4.25
CA ASN A 141 4.14 -11.38 4.75
C ASN A 141 4.67 -11.34 6.20
N LEU A 142 4.86 -12.50 6.82
CA LEU A 142 5.31 -12.57 8.21
C LEU A 142 6.74 -12.08 8.40
N LYS A 143 7.62 -12.26 7.40
CA LYS A 143 9.00 -11.75 7.42
C LYS A 143 8.99 -10.21 7.47
N GLU A 144 8.23 -9.56 6.58
CA GLU A 144 8.08 -8.10 6.59
C GLU A 144 7.50 -7.57 7.90
N LEU A 145 6.49 -8.24 8.46
CA LEU A 145 5.88 -7.84 9.73
C LEU A 145 6.83 -8.01 10.91
N ARG A 146 7.67 -9.05 10.91
CA ARG A 146 8.73 -9.25 11.91
C ARG A 146 9.78 -8.14 11.81
N ASN A 147 10.20 -7.79 10.61
CA ASN A 147 11.14 -6.68 10.40
C ASN A 147 10.53 -5.35 10.87
N ILE A 148 9.24 -5.10 10.61
CA ILE A 148 8.54 -3.93 11.15
C ILE A 148 8.51 -3.95 12.67
N TYR A 149 8.20 -5.09 13.29
CA TYR A 149 8.17 -5.26 14.72
C TYR A 149 9.52 -4.96 15.39
N ASN A 150 10.59 -5.49 14.81
CA ASN A 150 11.94 -5.34 15.36
C ASN A 150 12.58 -3.97 15.08
N ASP A 151 12.40 -3.45 13.87
CA ASP A 151 13.20 -2.35 13.35
C ASP A 151 12.42 -1.03 13.18
N MET A 152 11.08 -1.07 13.29
CA MET A 152 10.21 0.09 13.05
C MET A 152 9.16 0.24 14.18
N PRO A 153 9.58 0.50 15.42
CA PRO A 153 8.69 0.52 16.57
C PRO A 153 7.52 1.51 16.45
N GLU A 154 7.74 2.66 15.82
CA GLU A 154 6.68 3.65 15.59
C GLU A 154 5.59 3.13 14.64
N VAL A 155 5.99 2.38 13.60
CA VAL A 155 5.04 1.76 12.66
C VAL A 155 4.26 0.65 13.36
N TRP A 156 4.94 -0.13 14.22
CA TRP A 156 4.27 -1.17 15.00
C TRP A 156 3.26 -0.59 15.99
N ALA A 157 3.63 0.49 16.68
CA ALA A 157 2.73 1.20 17.61
C ALA A 157 1.48 1.75 16.88
N ASP A 158 1.62 2.28 15.66
CA ASP A 158 0.46 2.69 14.84
C ASP A 158 -0.44 1.50 14.50
N LEU A 159 0.13 0.34 14.17
CA LEU A 159 -0.64 -0.89 13.94
C LEU A 159 -1.41 -1.34 15.19
N GLN A 160 -0.79 -1.28 16.37
CA GLN A 160 -1.43 -1.59 17.64
C GLN A 160 -2.58 -0.62 17.95
N ALA A 161 -2.34 0.69 17.77
CA ALA A 161 -3.34 1.72 17.97
C ALA A 161 -4.55 1.57 17.02
N ARG A 162 -4.31 1.09 15.78
CA ARG A 162 -5.40 0.77 14.84
C ARG A 162 -6.12 -0.51 15.22
N GLN A 163 -5.40 -1.53 15.68
CA GLN A 163 -6.00 -2.79 16.11
C GLN A 163 -6.91 -2.59 17.33
N SER A 164 -6.54 -1.70 18.26
CA SER A 164 -7.36 -1.43 19.45
C SER A 164 -8.75 -0.81 19.14
N LYS A 165 -8.90 -0.20 17.95
CA LYS A 165 -10.16 0.40 17.48
C LYS A 165 -11.08 -0.58 16.76
N THR A 166 -10.68 -1.85 16.59
CA THR A 166 -11.48 -2.84 15.87
C THR A 166 -11.29 -4.24 16.44
N SER A 167 -12.37 -4.99 16.56
CA SER A 167 -12.36 -6.39 17.00
C SER A 167 -11.87 -7.35 15.90
N ARG A 168 -11.89 -6.93 14.63
CA ARG A 168 -11.44 -7.79 13.52
C ARG A 168 -9.92 -7.90 13.54
N PRO A 169 -9.37 -9.14 13.61
CA PRO A 169 -7.92 -9.33 13.64
C PRO A 169 -7.23 -8.87 12.35
N PHE A 170 -6.02 -8.34 12.45
CA PHE A 170 -5.24 -7.75 11.37
C PHE A 170 -5.09 -8.67 10.14
N LYS A 171 -4.68 -9.91 10.35
CA LYS A 171 -4.51 -10.92 9.27
C LYS A 171 -5.50 -12.08 9.32
N GLY A 172 -6.54 -11.99 10.14
CA GLY A 172 -7.51 -13.04 10.34
C GLY A 172 -7.39 -13.73 11.72
N PRO A 173 -8.21 -14.77 11.99
CA PRO A 173 -8.26 -15.40 13.29
C PRO A 173 -6.88 -15.81 13.84
N GLY A 174 -6.60 -15.51 15.10
CA GLY A 174 -5.32 -15.80 15.77
C GLY A 174 -4.11 -15.03 15.19
N LYS A 175 -4.37 -13.93 14.46
CA LYS A 175 -3.34 -13.09 13.84
C LYS A 175 -3.69 -11.60 13.97
N SER A 176 -4.16 -11.20 15.14
CA SER A 176 -4.22 -9.80 15.53
C SER A 176 -2.80 -9.23 15.66
N VAL A 177 -2.66 -7.92 15.74
CA VAL A 177 -1.34 -7.30 15.98
C VAL A 177 -0.74 -7.77 17.30
N GLY A 178 -1.58 -8.00 18.33
CA GLY A 178 -1.14 -8.57 19.61
C GLY A 178 -0.66 -10.01 19.50
N ASP A 179 -1.42 -10.88 18.82
CA ASP A 179 -1.01 -12.28 18.58
C ASP A 179 0.33 -12.36 17.84
N LEU A 180 0.53 -11.49 16.86
CA LEU A 180 1.78 -11.42 16.10
C LEU A 180 2.94 -10.90 16.97
N ALA A 181 2.71 -9.94 17.86
CA ALA A 181 3.74 -9.48 18.80
C ALA A 181 4.22 -10.61 19.70
N ILE A 182 3.29 -11.34 20.33
CA ILE A 182 3.60 -12.51 21.16
C ILE A 182 4.41 -13.53 20.37
N ARG A 183 3.98 -13.84 19.17
CA ARG A 183 4.69 -14.76 18.28
C ARG A 183 6.12 -14.31 18.02
N PHE A 184 6.33 -13.05 17.66
CA PHE A 184 7.66 -12.52 17.30
C PHE A 184 8.60 -12.44 18.52
N GLU A 185 8.06 -12.21 19.74
CA GLU A 185 8.87 -12.33 20.96
C GLU A 185 9.30 -13.77 21.22
N LEU A 186 8.39 -14.73 21.15
CA LEU A 186 8.73 -16.14 21.30
C LEU A 186 9.78 -16.61 20.26
N GLU A 187 9.68 -16.14 19.02
CA GLU A 187 10.66 -16.47 17.98
C GLU A 187 12.07 -15.94 18.31
N LYS A 188 12.22 -14.87 19.10
CA LYS A 188 13.54 -14.35 19.55
C LYS A 188 14.21 -15.24 20.59
N GLU A 189 13.42 -15.94 21.41
CA GLU A 189 13.96 -16.81 22.46
C GLU A 189 14.54 -18.11 21.92
N TYR A 190 14.23 -18.47 20.65
CA TYR A 190 14.66 -19.71 20.01
C TYR A 190 15.76 -19.51 18.94
N ILE A 191 16.29 -18.29 18.79
CA ILE A 191 17.41 -17.95 17.92
C ILE A 191 18.65 -17.60 18.75
#